data_be2ad0c12fd5a17b4c20dc6074a4296f
#
_entry.id   be2ad0c12fd5a17b4c20dc6074a4296f
#
_cell.length_a   1.000
_cell.length_b   1.000
_cell.length_c   1.000
_cell.angle_alpha   90.00
_cell.angle_beta   90.00
_cell.angle_gamma   90.00
#
_symmetry.space_group_name_H-M   'P 1'
#
loop_
_entity.id
_entity.type
_entity.pdbx_description
1 polymer ?
#
loop_
_entity_poly.entity_id
_entity_poly.type
_entity_poly.pdbx_seq_one_letter_code
_entity_poly.pdbx_strand_id
1 'polypeptide(L)'
;MLNERRRRRCLVENDLSRRNYLRSNGVLVFATMLALFSPQTVGAQQTPPRIFSLTISQGQVAANNRTIKVLEGDLVELQWIADEKLTLHLHGYDVTLKLMAGEPGTMGFTAHAAGRYPVAIHRSTDHKKGGHHRSAVLHVEVHPR
;
A
#
# COMPACT_ATOMS: atom_id res chain seq x y z
N MET A 1 -48.57 33.85 63.06
CA MET A 1 -48.66 33.90 61.59
C MET A 1 -47.33 34.20 60.89
N LEU A 2 -46.28 34.70 61.52
CA LEU A 2 -44.96 34.95 60.86
C LEU A 2 -44.06 33.70 60.71
N ASN A 3 -44.28 32.64 61.45
CA ASN A 3 -43.37 31.48 61.49
C ASN A 3 -43.62 30.45 60.35
N GLU A 4 -44.85 30.37 59.81
CA GLU A 4 -45.18 29.46 58.71
C GLU A 4 -44.64 29.94 57.36
N ARG A 5 -44.54 31.21 57.11
CA ARG A 5 -43.99 31.76 55.87
C ARG A 5 -42.48 31.52 55.71
N ARG A 6 -41.75 31.48 56.82
CA ARG A 6 -40.30 31.16 56.82
C ARG A 6 -40.02 29.71 56.51
N ARG A 7 -40.86 28.77 57.05
CA ARG A 7 -40.70 27.34 56.79
C ARG A 7 -40.96 26.97 55.32
N ARG A 8 -41.90 27.63 54.66
CA ARG A 8 -42.21 27.37 53.25
C ARG A 8 -41.15 27.87 52.31
N ARG A 9 -40.41 28.98 52.61
CA ARG A 9 -39.30 29.46 51.79
C ARG A 9 -38.09 28.52 51.83
N CYS A 10 -37.73 27.98 52.96
CA CYS A 10 -36.61 27.04 53.09
C CYS A 10 -36.84 25.73 52.36
N LEU A 11 -38.09 25.25 52.29
CA LEU A 11 -38.42 24.01 51.60
C LEU A 11 -38.40 24.12 50.06
N VAL A 12 -38.76 25.30 49.56
CA VAL A 12 -38.75 25.54 48.09
C VAL A 12 -37.34 25.76 47.57
N GLU A 13 -36.48 26.41 48.37
CA GLU A 13 -35.10 26.68 47.97
C GLU A 13 -34.23 25.38 47.91
N ASN A 14 -34.47 24.45 48.82
CA ASN A 14 -33.74 23.17 48.83
C ASN A 14 -34.15 22.25 47.68
N ASP A 15 -35.38 22.32 47.16
CA ASP A 15 -35.86 21.47 46.08
C ASP A 15 -35.29 21.94 44.70
N LEU A 16 -35.15 23.22 44.48
CA LEU A 16 -34.53 23.77 43.26
C LEU A 16 -33.03 23.47 43.20
N SER A 17 -32.33 23.48 44.34
CA SER A 17 -30.91 23.16 44.39
C SER A 17 -30.63 21.68 44.06
N ARG A 18 -31.47 20.76 44.53
CA ARG A 18 -31.32 19.32 44.21
C ARG A 18 -31.63 18.99 42.77
N ARG A 19 -32.61 19.66 42.14
CA ARG A 19 -32.93 19.45 40.73
C ARG A 19 -31.84 19.91 39.78
N ASN A 20 -31.16 21.00 40.10
CA ASN A 20 -30.07 21.52 39.27
C ASN A 20 -28.78 20.68 39.40
N TYR A 21 -28.52 20.11 40.60
CA TYR A 21 -27.35 19.24 40.79
C TYR A 21 -27.43 17.93 39.99
N LEU A 22 -28.60 17.31 39.94
CA LEU A 22 -28.81 16.06 39.19
C LEU A 22 -28.77 16.25 37.65
N ARG A 23 -29.15 17.43 37.15
CA ARG A 23 -29.06 17.77 35.74
C ARG A 23 -27.65 18.09 35.28
N SER A 24 -26.87 18.75 36.12
CA SER A 24 -25.50 19.16 35.80
C SER A 24 -24.53 17.96 35.75
N ASN A 25 -24.63 17.04 36.71
CA ASN A 25 -23.72 15.89 36.78
C ASN A 25 -24.05 14.79 35.74
N GLY A 26 -25.30 14.66 35.34
CA GLY A 26 -25.70 13.68 34.30
C GLY A 26 -25.17 14.05 32.92
N VAL A 27 -25.15 15.33 32.57
CA VAL A 27 -24.65 15.78 31.27
C VAL A 27 -23.12 15.70 31.19
N LEU A 28 -22.40 15.97 32.30
CA LEU A 28 -20.93 15.87 32.32
C LEU A 28 -20.44 14.40 32.23
N VAL A 29 -21.14 13.46 32.87
CA VAL A 29 -20.75 12.06 32.80
C VAL A 29 -20.99 11.46 31.39
N PHE A 30 -22.05 11.89 30.69
CA PHE A 30 -22.30 11.44 29.31
C PHE A 30 -21.27 12.04 28.32
N ALA A 31 -20.84 13.27 28.50
CA ALA A 31 -19.85 13.90 27.64
C ALA A 31 -18.45 13.27 27.78
N THR A 32 -18.07 12.81 28.97
CA THR A 32 -16.77 12.16 29.19
C THR A 32 -16.72 10.72 28.69
N MET A 33 -17.85 9.98 28.65
CA MET A 33 -17.89 8.62 28.10
C MET A 33 -17.82 8.58 26.58
N LEU A 34 -18.27 9.59 25.88
CA LEU A 34 -18.23 9.65 24.40
C LEU A 34 -16.83 9.93 23.86
N ALA A 35 -15.93 10.52 24.67
CA ALA A 35 -14.55 10.85 24.27
C ALA A 35 -13.60 9.63 24.25
N LEU A 36 -13.98 8.48 24.81
CA LEU A 36 -13.15 7.29 24.87
C LEU A 36 -13.32 6.35 23.65
N PHE A 37 -14.29 6.63 22.77
CA PHE A 37 -14.48 5.88 21.53
C PHE A 37 -13.84 6.65 20.36
N SER A 38 -12.52 6.89 20.44
CA SER A 38 -11.77 7.33 19.27
C SER A 38 -11.64 6.14 18.31
N PRO A 39 -12.16 6.22 17.07
CA PRO A 39 -11.92 5.19 16.08
C PRO A 39 -10.41 5.12 15.86
N GLN A 40 -9.81 4.02 16.27
CA GLN A 40 -8.42 3.72 15.93
C GLN A 40 -8.39 3.43 14.42
N THR A 41 -7.98 4.39 13.63
CA THR A 41 -7.63 4.15 12.24
C THR A 41 -6.43 3.21 12.23
N VAL A 42 -6.69 1.93 12.03
CA VAL A 42 -5.65 0.94 11.73
C VAL A 42 -5.09 1.34 10.37
N GLY A 43 -4.01 2.12 10.37
CA GLY A 43 -3.24 2.40 9.17
C GLY A 43 -2.74 1.06 8.63
N ALA A 44 -3.19 0.69 7.44
CA ALA A 44 -2.62 -0.45 6.72
C ALA A 44 -1.13 -0.18 6.55
N GLN A 45 -0.28 -0.94 7.23
CA GLN A 45 1.17 -0.89 7.05
C GLN A 45 1.46 -1.40 5.65
N GLN A 46 1.71 -0.47 4.72
CA GLN A 46 2.18 -0.83 3.40
C GLN A 46 3.61 -1.33 3.53
N THR A 47 3.83 -2.59 3.21
CA THR A 47 5.17 -3.16 3.10
C THR A 47 5.92 -2.39 2.02
N PRO A 48 7.13 -1.87 2.29
CA PRO A 48 7.90 -1.14 1.28
C PRO A 48 8.21 -2.05 0.10
N PRO A 49 8.25 -1.51 -1.14
CA PRO A 49 8.54 -2.30 -2.32
C PRO A 49 9.98 -2.85 -2.28
N ARG A 50 10.17 -4.04 -2.83
CA ARG A 50 11.50 -4.62 -3.07
C ARG A 50 12.02 -4.09 -4.39
N ILE A 51 13.09 -3.29 -4.35
CA ILE A 51 13.63 -2.61 -5.51
C ILE A 51 14.87 -3.37 -6.02
N PHE A 52 14.90 -3.61 -7.34
CA PHE A 52 16.03 -4.24 -8.03
C PHE A 52 16.47 -3.36 -9.19
N SER A 53 17.75 -2.96 -9.20
CA SER A 53 18.34 -2.16 -10.28
C SER A 53 19.02 -3.07 -11.30
N LEU A 54 18.66 -2.93 -12.56
CA LEU A 54 19.01 -3.83 -13.65
C LEU A 54 19.50 -3.04 -14.86
N THR A 55 20.61 -3.47 -15.43
CA THR A 55 21.17 -2.87 -16.65
C THR A 55 21.14 -3.90 -17.78
N ILE A 56 20.65 -3.47 -18.94
CA ILE A 56 20.67 -4.23 -20.18
C ILE A 56 21.77 -3.64 -21.06
N SER A 57 22.73 -4.48 -21.43
CA SER A 57 23.75 -4.15 -22.41
C SER A 57 23.79 -5.22 -23.48
N GLN A 58 23.78 -4.78 -24.74
CA GLN A 58 23.76 -5.68 -25.91
C GLN A 58 22.61 -6.73 -25.83
N GLY A 59 21.47 -6.31 -25.26
CA GLY A 59 20.29 -7.18 -25.09
C GLY A 59 20.41 -8.23 -24.01
N GLN A 60 21.33 -8.11 -23.08
CA GLN A 60 21.53 -9.06 -21.98
C GLN A 60 21.65 -8.35 -20.63
N VAL A 61 21.19 -9.01 -19.58
CA VAL A 61 21.45 -8.65 -18.18
C VAL A 61 22.67 -9.41 -17.69
N ALA A 62 23.45 -8.84 -16.78
CA ALA A 62 24.61 -9.50 -16.19
C ALA A 62 24.21 -10.87 -15.58
N ALA A 63 25.09 -11.87 -15.69
CA ALA A 63 24.79 -13.26 -15.37
C ALA A 63 24.29 -13.47 -13.93
N ASN A 64 24.82 -12.71 -12.97
CA ASN A 64 24.44 -12.75 -11.55
C ASN A 64 23.03 -12.14 -11.29
N ASN A 65 22.48 -11.38 -12.22
CA ASN A 65 21.19 -10.72 -12.09
C ASN A 65 20.09 -11.34 -12.98
N ARG A 66 20.34 -12.52 -13.57
CA ARG A 66 19.36 -13.18 -14.46
C ARG A 66 18.20 -13.84 -13.75
N THR A 67 18.27 -13.97 -12.43
CA THR A 67 17.18 -14.51 -11.62
C THR A 67 16.99 -13.66 -10.37
N ILE A 68 15.78 -13.17 -10.17
CA ILE A 68 15.37 -12.44 -8.98
C ILE A 68 14.41 -13.33 -8.19
N LYS A 69 14.63 -13.44 -6.88
CA LYS A 69 13.80 -14.22 -5.97
C LYS A 69 13.00 -13.29 -5.06
N VAL A 70 11.69 -13.47 -5.04
CA VAL A 70 10.74 -12.72 -4.21
C VAL A 70 9.74 -13.67 -3.57
N LEU A 71 8.99 -13.20 -2.58
CA LEU A 71 7.95 -13.97 -1.93
C LEU A 71 6.56 -13.55 -2.45
N GLU A 72 5.62 -14.46 -2.39
CA GLU A 72 4.23 -14.16 -2.68
C GLU A 72 3.71 -13.05 -1.77
N GLY A 73 3.02 -12.07 -2.35
CA GLY A 73 2.56 -10.84 -1.68
C GLY A 73 3.56 -9.69 -1.67
N ASP A 74 4.82 -9.89 -2.13
CA ASP A 74 5.77 -8.79 -2.22
C ASP A 74 5.35 -7.78 -3.29
N LEU A 75 5.49 -6.47 -2.96
CA LEU A 75 5.52 -5.38 -3.95
C LEU A 75 6.91 -5.32 -4.55
N VAL A 76 7.02 -5.40 -5.87
CA VAL A 76 8.31 -5.48 -6.58
C VAL A 76 8.42 -4.32 -7.56
N GLU A 77 9.56 -3.65 -7.54
CA GLU A 77 9.94 -2.64 -8.52
C GLU A 77 11.27 -3.05 -9.21
N LEU A 78 11.20 -3.24 -10.51
CA LEU A 78 12.37 -3.48 -11.35
C LEU A 78 12.75 -2.18 -12.05
N GLN A 79 13.85 -1.58 -11.62
CA GLN A 79 14.40 -0.35 -12.22
C GLN A 79 15.39 -0.74 -13.32
N TRP A 80 15.13 -0.28 -14.53
CA TRP A 80 15.84 -0.66 -15.72
C TRP A 80 16.55 0.52 -16.36
N ILE A 81 17.72 0.24 -16.92
CA ILE A 81 18.41 1.09 -17.89
C ILE A 81 18.91 0.22 -19.04
N ALA A 82 18.82 0.69 -20.28
CA ALA A 82 19.24 -0.05 -21.46
C ALA A 82 20.10 0.81 -22.39
N ASP A 83 21.03 0.21 -23.09
CA ASP A 83 21.90 0.86 -24.10
C ASP A 83 21.20 1.03 -25.47
N GLU A 84 20.04 0.41 -25.65
CA GLU A 84 19.24 0.51 -26.86
C GLU A 84 17.73 0.69 -26.56
N LYS A 85 16.99 1.20 -27.56
CA LYS A 85 15.53 1.25 -27.48
C LYS A 85 14.93 -0.14 -27.58
N LEU A 86 14.16 -0.54 -26.56
CA LEU A 86 13.52 -1.85 -26.50
C LEU A 86 12.21 -1.82 -25.69
N THR A 87 11.46 -2.91 -25.75
CA THR A 87 10.29 -3.12 -24.94
C THR A 87 10.48 -4.37 -24.11
N LEU A 88 10.30 -4.27 -22.79
CA LEU A 88 10.29 -5.42 -21.88
C LEU A 88 8.86 -5.88 -21.66
N HIS A 89 8.68 -7.18 -21.54
CA HIS A 89 7.40 -7.79 -21.18
C HIS A 89 7.62 -8.86 -20.11
N LEU A 90 7.00 -8.66 -18.92
CA LEU A 90 6.95 -9.65 -17.85
C LEU A 90 5.75 -10.58 -18.13
N HIS A 91 6.03 -11.79 -18.59
CA HIS A 91 4.99 -12.79 -18.87
C HIS A 91 4.36 -13.29 -17.58
N GLY A 92 3.05 -13.56 -17.63
CA GLY A 92 2.27 -14.01 -16.49
C GLY A 92 1.70 -12.88 -15.61
N TYR A 93 2.35 -11.73 -15.60
CA TYR A 93 1.85 -10.50 -14.97
C TYR A 93 1.32 -9.50 -16.00
N ASP A 94 1.60 -9.72 -17.28
CA ASP A 94 1.21 -8.87 -18.41
C ASP A 94 1.64 -7.40 -18.29
N VAL A 95 2.79 -7.18 -17.64
CA VAL A 95 3.37 -5.84 -17.47
C VAL A 95 4.37 -5.58 -18.59
N THR A 96 4.17 -4.45 -19.29
CA THR A 96 5.03 -4.02 -20.39
C THR A 96 5.69 -2.68 -20.06
N LEU A 97 6.99 -2.57 -20.36
CA LEU A 97 7.78 -1.35 -20.19
C LEU A 97 8.52 -1.01 -21.49
N LYS A 98 8.34 0.19 -22.01
CA LYS A 98 9.12 0.73 -23.11
C LYS A 98 10.30 1.51 -22.55
N LEU A 99 11.52 1.18 -23.01
CA LEU A 99 12.76 1.84 -22.65
C LEU A 99 13.34 2.58 -23.84
N MET A 100 13.86 3.76 -23.60
CA MET A 100 14.71 4.48 -24.53
C MET A 100 16.18 4.29 -24.12
N ALA A 101 17.10 4.37 -25.09
CA ALA A 101 18.53 4.19 -24.81
C ALA A 101 19.03 5.22 -23.78
N GLY A 102 19.64 4.75 -22.70
CA GLY A 102 20.20 5.56 -21.62
C GLY A 102 19.18 6.16 -20.65
N GLU A 103 17.88 5.98 -20.85
CA GLU A 103 16.85 6.49 -19.95
C GLU A 103 16.41 5.42 -18.95
N PRO A 104 16.25 5.77 -17.66
CA PRO A 104 15.75 4.86 -16.66
C PRO A 104 14.24 4.63 -16.84
N GLY A 105 13.78 3.40 -16.58
CA GLY A 105 12.38 3.05 -16.54
C GLY A 105 12.08 2.09 -15.41
N THR A 106 10.86 2.11 -14.88
CA THR A 106 10.44 1.27 -13.76
C THR A 106 9.27 0.38 -14.15
N MET A 107 9.38 -0.91 -13.82
CA MET A 107 8.33 -1.91 -13.96
C MET A 107 7.92 -2.36 -12.56
N GLY A 108 6.68 -2.04 -12.14
CA GLY A 108 6.13 -2.41 -10.84
C GLY A 108 5.06 -3.49 -10.95
N PHE A 109 5.04 -4.43 -10.01
CA PHE A 109 3.98 -5.45 -9.90
C PHE A 109 3.90 -5.99 -8.47
N THR A 110 2.76 -6.62 -8.16
CA THR A 110 2.60 -7.41 -6.93
C THR A 110 2.77 -8.88 -7.27
N ALA A 111 3.65 -9.58 -6.54
CA ALA A 111 3.90 -11.01 -6.73
C ALA A 111 2.72 -11.83 -6.17
N HIS A 112 1.64 -12.03 -6.94
CA HIS A 112 0.38 -12.62 -6.47
C HIS A 112 0.29 -14.14 -6.61
N ALA A 113 1.25 -14.77 -7.26
CA ALA A 113 1.26 -16.23 -7.46
C ALA A 113 2.68 -16.80 -7.49
N ALA A 114 2.90 -17.91 -6.81
CA ALA A 114 4.16 -18.63 -6.86
C ALA A 114 4.43 -19.19 -8.27
N GLY A 115 5.69 -19.11 -8.71
CA GLY A 115 6.08 -19.57 -10.05
C GLY A 115 7.33 -18.89 -10.57
N ARG A 116 7.68 -19.20 -11.83
CA ARG A 116 8.82 -18.61 -12.54
C ARG A 116 8.34 -17.87 -13.78
N TYR A 117 8.55 -16.56 -13.78
CA TYR A 117 8.02 -15.63 -14.76
C TYR A 117 9.15 -14.99 -15.57
N PRO A 118 9.21 -15.21 -16.88
CA PRO A 118 10.25 -14.64 -17.72
C PRO A 118 9.94 -13.19 -18.08
N VAL A 119 10.98 -12.35 -18.05
CA VAL A 119 10.99 -11.03 -18.68
C VAL A 119 11.65 -11.17 -20.05
N ALA A 120 10.92 -10.89 -21.12
CA ALA A 120 11.40 -10.98 -22.47
C ALA A 120 11.62 -9.59 -23.08
N ILE A 121 12.60 -9.47 -23.99
CA ILE A 121 12.84 -8.29 -24.83
C ILE A 121 12.06 -8.42 -26.12
N HIS A 122 11.39 -7.33 -26.52
CA HIS A 122 10.81 -7.14 -27.84
C HIS A 122 11.49 -5.95 -28.52
N ARG A 123 12.11 -6.18 -29.67
CA ARG A 123 12.68 -5.14 -30.53
C ARG A 123 11.73 -4.84 -31.68
N SER A 124 11.73 -3.61 -32.15
CA SER A 124 10.92 -3.22 -33.31
C SER A 124 11.27 -4.00 -34.58
N THR A 125 12.46 -4.60 -34.63
CA THR A 125 12.97 -5.41 -35.76
C THR A 125 12.51 -6.87 -35.75
N ASP A 126 11.94 -7.35 -34.64
CA ASP A 126 11.56 -8.77 -34.48
C ASP A 126 10.34 -9.18 -35.32
N HIS A 127 9.58 -8.18 -35.83
CA HIS A 127 8.43 -8.44 -36.71
C HIS A 127 8.81 -9.00 -38.09
N LYS A 128 10.08 -8.91 -38.50
CA LYS A 128 10.53 -9.35 -39.85
C LYS A 128 11.09 -10.78 -39.92
N LYS A 129 11.36 -11.40 -38.78
CA LYS A 129 11.86 -12.79 -38.72
C LYS A 129 10.89 -13.60 -37.87
N GLY A 130 10.10 -14.45 -38.47
CA GLY A 130 9.10 -15.34 -37.85
C GLY A 130 9.67 -16.37 -36.85
N GLY A 131 10.65 -15.97 -36.04
CA GLY A 131 11.29 -16.82 -35.04
C GLY A 131 10.75 -16.48 -33.64
N HIS A 132 9.99 -17.36 -33.03
CA HIS A 132 9.42 -17.25 -31.68
C HIS A 132 10.44 -17.45 -30.55
N HIS A 133 11.75 -17.28 -30.79
CA HIS A 133 12.76 -17.31 -29.72
C HIS A 133 12.93 -15.95 -29.10
N ARG A 134 11.94 -15.53 -28.29
CA ARG A 134 12.07 -14.43 -27.39
C ARG A 134 12.90 -14.89 -26.20
N SER A 135 14.20 -14.64 -26.22
CA SER A 135 15.08 -15.01 -25.12
C SER A 135 14.69 -14.20 -23.88
N ALA A 136 14.32 -14.90 -22.82
CA ALA A 136 14.15 -14.26 -21.53
C ALA A 136 15.50 -13.70 -21.07
N VAL A 137 15.52 -12.43 -20.70
CA VAL A 137 16.73 -11.77 -20.18
C VAL A 137 16.82 -11.87 -18.67
N LEU A 138 15.68 -12.07 -18.03
CA LEU A 138 15.52 -12.18 -16.58
C LEU A 138 14.40 -13.19 -16.27
N HIS A 139 14.51 -13.87 -15.15
CA HIS A 139 13.41 -14.63 -14.54
C HIS A 139 13.10 -14.07 -13.16
N VAL A 140 11.83 -13.85 -12.89
CA VAL A 140 11.33 -13.59 -11.54
C VAL A 140 10.82 -14.91 -10.98
N GLU A 141 11.42 -15.38 -9.91
CA GLU A 141 10.98 -16.55 -9.14
C GLU A 141 10.21 -16.09 -7.91
N VAL A 142 8.93 -16.36 -7.89
CA VAL A 142 8.05 -16.09 -6.76
C VAL A 142 7.91 -17.37 -5.96
N HIS A 143 8.36 -17.32 -4.71
CA HIS A 143 8.25 -18.43 -3.76
C HIS A 143 7.04 -18.25 -2.87
N PRO A 144 6.35 -19.32 -2.46
CA PRO A 144 5.28 -19.24 -1.46
C PRO A 144 5.77 -18.59 -0.17
N ARG A 145 4.87 -17.91 0.53
CA ARG A 145 5.13 -17.30 1.84
C ARG A 145 4.74 -18.25 2.96
#